data_11928894d67010382625b95eb5bcb12f
#
_entry.id   11928894d67010382625b95eb5bcb12f
#
_cell.length_a   1.000
_cell.length_b   1.000
_cell.length_c   1.000
_cell.angle_alpha   90.00
_cell.angle_beta   90.00
_cell.angle_gamma   90.00
#
_symmetry.space_group_name_H-M   'P 1'
#
loop_
_entity.id
_entity.type
_entity.pdbx_description
1 polymer ?
#
loop_
_entity_poly.entity_id
_entity_poly.type
_entity_poly.pdbx_seq_one_letter_code
_entity_poly.pdbx_strand_id
1 'polypeptide(L)'
;MTPREFDESDARIRPARRTRPRSKDRPSHSDAVQALVTTVDRGRTTCITNEGAIVTAMKAREMGPKSVVVGDLVNLVGDVTGTEGSLARIVSIEPRRNSLSRTVDDAAKMERTIVANIDQLVIVVAAANPEPRRGLIDRFLVCAFHENIKPILLVTKTDVAEVPDFLHEYETLGVEIATAAIKSDSREADLAKLFAILNGKTSVLVGHSGVGKSTIINALGPHADRVTGDVNDVTGRGRHTSSSAIALPLATDLSPSQGWIIDTPGIRAFGLAHLDSNRIVAAFEDLYEVTQSCMSNCSHHEVGCKLNEWAAPKGVVDNERSARVASLRSLLELKDSNPPALD
;
A
#
# COMPACT_ATOMS: atom_id res chain seq x y z
N MET A 1 -50.63 -2.74 53.00
CA MET A 1 -50.07 -3.50 51.86
C MET A 1 -48.86 -4.27 52.36
N THR A 2 -49.00 -5.57 52.57
CA THR A 2 -47.94 -6.44 53.05
C THR A 2 -46.97 -6.72 51.85
N PRO A 3 -45.64 -6.67 52.05
CA PRO A 3 -44.68 -7.01 50.99
C PRO A 3 -44.85 -8.48 50.64
N ARG A 4 -44.85 -8.78 49.38
CA ARG A 4 -44.88 -10.14 48.85
C ARG A 4 -43.49 -10.76 49.06
N GLU A 5 -43.41 -11.80 49.87
CA GLU A 5 -42.22 -12.63 49.99
C GLU A 5 -42.04 -13.44 48.72
N PHE A 6 -40.86 -13.36 48.11
CA PHE A 6 -40.48 -14.17 46.93
C PHE A 6 -39.91 -15.49 47.46
N ASP A 7 -40.45 -16.60 47.02
CA ASP A 7 -40.03 -17.96 47.31
C ASP A 7 -39.15 -18.49 46.18
N GLU A 8 -38.30 -19.48 46.43
CA GLU A 8 -37.43 -20.14 45.48
C GLU A 8 -38.21 -20.71 44.24
N SER A 9 -39.51 -20.99 44.39
CA SER A 9 -40.38 -21.41 43.29
C SER A 9 -40.68 -20.30 42.28
N ASP A 10 -40.44 -19.04 42.63
CA ASP A 10 -40.58 -17.87 41.74
C ASP A 10 -39.37 -17.71 40.77
N ALA A 11 -38.29 -18.45 41.03
CA ALA A 11 -37.07 -18.42 40.20
C ALA A 11 -37.30 -19.19 38.89
N ARG A 12 -37.72 -18.51 37.83
CA ARG A 12 -37.71 -19.09 36.49
C ARG A 12 -36.27 -19.26 35.99
N ILE A 13 -35.68 -20.42 36.23
CA ILE A 13 -34.41 -20.83 35.66
C ILE A 13 -34.61 -20.94 34.13
N ARG A 14 -34.13 -19.96 33.36
CA ARG A 14 -34.02 -20.11 31.92
C ARG A 14 -33.02 -21.23 31.63
N PRO A 15 -33.42 -22.31 30.93
CA PRO A 15 -32.46 -23.34 30.57
C PRO A 15 -31.30 -22.68 29.80
N ALA A 16 -30.06 -22.99 30.23
CA ALA A 16 -28.87 -22.53 29.55
C ALA A 16 -29.02 -22.87 28.05
N ARG A 17 -28.89 -21.86 27.18
CA ARG A 17 -28.83 -22.10 25.76
C ARG A 17 -27.72 -23.11 25.53
N ARG A 18 -28.07 -24.34 25.11
CA ARG A 18 -27.11 -25.34 24.66
C ARG A 18 -26.28 -24.66 23.56
N THR A 19 -25.10 -24.22 23.92
CA THR A 19 -24.07 -23.89 22.94
C THR A 19 -23.72 -25.21 22.25
N ARG A 20 -24.24 -25.43 21.06
CA ARG A 20 -23.71 -26.50 20.18
C ARG A 20 -22.19 -26.31 20.15
N PRO A 21 -21.39 -27.36 20.40
CA PRO A 21 -19.96 -27.28 20.18
C PRO A 21 -19.79 -26.77 18.75
N ARG A 22 -19.13 -25.62 18.59
CA ARG A 22 -18.72 -25.19 17.26
C ARG A 22 -17.77 -26.27 16.75
N SER A 23 -18.19 -27.07 15.78
CA SER A 23 -17.28 -27.95 15.07
C SER A 23 -16.11 -27.10 14.57
N LYS A 24 -14.89 -27.50 14.90
CA LYS A 24 -13.68 -26.86 14.40
C LYS A 24 -13.44 -27.16 12.92
N ASP A 25 -14.23 -28.05 12.34
CA ASP A 25 -14.19 -28.41 10.94
C ASP A 25 -14.71 -27.24 10.11
N ARG A 26 -13.78 -26.46 9.59
CA ARG A 26 -14.08 -25.48 8.55
C ARG A 26 -14.40 -26.25 7.27
N PRO A 27 -15.50 -25.94 6.56
CA PRO A 27 -15.77 -26.55 5.26
C PRO A 27 -14.54 -26.34 4.37
N SER A 28 -14.09 -27.40 3.71
CA SER A 28 -13.12 -27.27 2.63
C SER A 28 -13.86 -26.62 1.45
N HIS A 29 -13.48 -25.41 1.09
CA HIS A 29 -14.03 -24.70 -0.06
C HIS A 29 -13.22 -25.05 -1.31
N SER A 30 -13.29 -26.33 -1.76
CA SER A 30 -12.53 -26.83 -2.92
C SER A 30 -12.91 -26.16 -4.24
N ASP A 31 -14.10 -25.59 -4.29
CA ASP A 31 -14.71 -24.96 -5.47
C ASP A 31 -14.62 -23.42 -5.40
N ALA A 32 -13.82 -22.88 -4.46
CA ALA A 32 -13.66 -21.46 -4.33
C ALA A 32 -12.91 -20.85 -5.53
N VAL A 33 -13.45 -19.75 -6.06
CA VAL A 33 -12.85 -19.00 -7.15
C VAL A 33 -11.95 -17.91 -6.58
N GLN A 34 -10.70 -17.88 -7.02
CA GLN A 34 -9.77 -16.83 -6.61
C GLN A 34 -10.09 -15.51 -7.33
N ALA A 35 -10.02 -14.40 -6.59
CA ALA A 35 -10.28 -13.07 -7.12
C ALA A 35 -9.41 -12.01 -6.42
N LEU A 36 -9.09 -10.93 -7.16
CA LEU A 36 -8.41 -9.75 -6.68
C LEU A 36 -9.44 -8.75 -6.13
N VAL A 37 -9.20 -8.22 -4.95
CA VAL A 37 -10.01 -7.13 -4.36
C VAL A 37 -9.63 -5.80 -4.98
N THR A 38 -10.57 -5.14 -5.65
CA THR A 38 -10.36 -3.84 -6.30
C THR A 38 -10.94 -2.67 -5.50
N THR A 39 -12.06 -2.87 -4.81
CA THR A 39 -12.63 -1.84 -3.92
C THR A 39 -13.20 -2.47 -2.65
N VAL A 40 -13.19 -1.69 -1.55
CA VAL A 40 -13.84 -2.07 -0.30
C VAL A 40 -14.67 -0.88 0.17
N ASP A 41 -16.00 -1.02 0.19
CA ASP A 41 -16.92 0.00 0.65
C ASP A 41 -18.00 -0.60 1.58
N ARG A 42 -18.15 -0.02 2.78
CA ARG A 42 -19.23 -0.29 3.76
C ARG A 42 -19.59 -1.78 3.93
N GLY A 43 -18.57 -2.66 3.92
CA GLY A 43 -18.75 -4.10 4.09
C GLY A 43 -19.05 -4.87 2.82
N ARG A 44 -19.18 -4.21 1.67
CA ARG A 44 -19.17 -4.80 0.33
C ARG A 44 -17.78 -4.67 -0.28
N THR A 45 -17.42 -5.66 -1.06
CA THR A 45 -16.10 -5.74 -1.70
C THR A 45 -16.33 -6.03 -3.18
N THR A 46 -15.75 -5.23 -4.05
CA THR A 46 -15.69 -5.58 -5.48
C THR A 46 -14.43 -6.38 -5.72
N CYS A 47 -14.57 -7.49 -6.37
CA CYS A 47 -13.48 -8.39 -6.72
C CYS A 47 -13.48 -8.66 -8.23
N ILE A 48 -12.31 -8.95 -8.79
CA ILE A 48 -12.17 -9.38 -10.18
C ILE A 48 -11.58 -10.79 -10.19
N THR A 49 -12.27 -11.72 -10.83
CA THR A 49 -11.80 -13.10 -10.98
C THR A 49 -10.68 -13.18 -12.01
N ASN A 50 -9.96 -14.30 -12.04
CA ASN A 50 -8.91 -14.54 -13.05
C ASN A 50 -9.46 -14.55 -14.49
N GLU A 51 -10.76 -14.77 -14.66
CA GLU A 51 -11.48 -14.72 -15.93
C GLU A 51 -11.98 -13.31 -16.31
N GLY A 52 -11.72 -12.33 -15.44
CA GLY A 52 -12.13 -10.92 -15.64
C GLY A 52 -13.57 -10.61 -15.23
N ALA A 53 -14.30 -11.52 -14.56
CA ALA A 53 -15.63 -11.24 -14.06
C ALA A 53 -15.57 -10.30 -12.84
N ILE A 54 -16.39 -9.24 -12.86
CA ILE A 54 -16.52 -8.30 -11.74
C ILE A 54 -17.58 -8.85 -10.78
N VAL A 55 -17.19 -9.17 -9.56
CA VAL A 55 -18.05 -9.83 -8.58
C VAL A 55 -18.18 -8.97 -7.33
N THR A 56 -19.41 -8.74 -6.90
CA THR A 56 -19.67 -8.16 -5.57
C THR A 56 -19.66 -9.26 -4.52
N ALA A 57 -18.89 -9.06 -3.46
CA ALA A 57 -18.74 -10.05 -2.40
C ALA A 57 -18.90 -9.44 -1.00
N MET A 58 -19.26 -10.28 -0.03
CA MET A 58 -19.25 -9.94 1.39
C MET A 58 -18.37 -10.91 2.16
N LYS A 59 -17.73 -10.43 3.21
CA LYS A 59 -16.90 -11.25 4.09
C LYS A 59 -17.75 -12.28 4.86
N ALA A 60 -17.32 -13.54 4.87
CA ALA A 60 -17.95 -14.58 5.68
C ALA A 60 -17.79 -14.27 7.19
N ARG A 61 -18.81 -14.58 7.97
CA ARG A 61 -18.80 -14.33 9.44
C ARG A 61 -17.69 -15.07 10.15
N GLU A 62 -17.32 -16.22 9.62
CA GLU A 62 -16.29 -17.12 10.15
C GLU A 62 -14.88 -16.54 10.07
N MET A 63 -14.65 -15.57 9.18
CA MET A 63 -13.36 -14.88 9.04
C MET A 63 -13.01 -13.97 10.23
N GLY A 64 -14.00 -13.68 11.08
CA GLY A 64 -13.78 -12.83 12.25
C GLY A 64 -13.39 -11.38 11.90
N PRO A 65 -12.56 -10.71 12.73
CA PRO A 65 -12.27 -9.30 12.58
C PRO A 65 -11.26 -8.96 11.46
N LYS A 66 -10.70 -9.96 10.75
CA LYS A 66 -9.73 -9.71 9.67
C LYS A 66 -10.30 -8.75 8.63
N SER A 67 -9.60 -7.66 8.39
CA SER A 67 -9.98 -6.69 7.37
C SER A 67 -9.55 -7.18 6.00
N VAL A 68 -10.46 -7.16 5.05
CA VAL A 68 -10.16 -7.27 3.61
C VAL A 68 -9.74 -5.87 3.14
N VAL A 69 -8.69 -5.80 2.34
CA VAL A 69 -8.17 -4.55 1.77
C VAL A 69 -7.99 -4.67 0.26
N VAL A 70 -7.84 -3.53 -0.40
CA VAL A 70 -7.54 -3.50 -1.84
C VAL A 70 -6.20 -4.18 -2.11
N GLY A 71 -6.12 -4.98 -3.16
CA GLY A 71 -4.95 -5.79 -3.49
C GLY A 71 -4.91 -7.17 -2.83
N ASP A 72 -5.85 -7.49 -1.90
CA ASP A 72 -5.95 -8.85 -1.38
C ASP A 72 -6.37 -9.84 -2.48
N LEU A 73 -5.75 -11.02 -2.48
CA LEU A 73 -6.25 -12.18 -3.18
C LEU A 73 -7.17 -12.94 -2.25
N VAL A 74 -8.41 -13.14 -2.67
CA VAL A 74 -9.46 -13.76 -1.86
C VAL A 74 -10.07 -14.95 -2.55
N ASN A 75 -10.57 -15.89 -1.77
CA ASN A 75 -11.32 -17.04 -2.27
C ASN A 75 -12.82 -16.79 -2.09
N LEU A 76 -13.54 -16.86 -3.20
CA LEU A 76 -14.97 -16.58 -3.30
C LEU A 76 -15.76 -17.89 -3.43
N VAL A 77 -16.92 -17.94 -2.78
CA VAL A 77 -17.92 -18.99 -2.95
C VAL A 77 -19.30 -18.38 -3.16
N GLY A 78 -20.22 -19.15 -3.72
CA GLY A 78 -21.58 -18.71 -4.04
C GLY A 78 -21.69 -18.19 -5.47
N ASP A 79 -22.47 -17.16 -5.70
CA ASP A 79 -22.69 -16.63 -7.05
C ASP A 79 -21.53 -15.70 -7.45
N VAL A 80 -20.62 -16.21 -8.26
CA VAL A 80 -19.45 -15.52 -8.80
C VAL A 80 -19.63 -15.09 -10.26
N THR A 81 -20.85 -15.11 -10.79
CA THR A 81 -21.14 -14.76 -12.19
C THR A 81 -20.94 -13.28 -12.48
N GLY A 82 -21.03 -12.42 -11.46
CA GLY A 82 -20.98 -10.96 -11.63
C GLY A 82 -22.24 -10.35 -12.27
N THR A 83 -23.33 -11.12 -12.38
CA THR A 83 -24.61 -10.60 -12.85
C THR A 83 -25.22 -9.62 -11.85
N GLU A 84 -26.10 -8.72 -12.32
CA GLU A 84 -26.77 -7.75 -11.44
C GLU A 84 -27.54 -8.47 -10.32
N GLY A 85 -27.30 -8.03 -9.08
CA GLY A 85 -27.88 -8.64 -7.87
C GLY A 85 -27.16 -9.87 -7.35
N SER A 86 -26.17 -10.43 -8.07
CA SER A 86 -25.34 -11.51 -7.56
C SER A 86 -24.51 -11.08 -6.36
N LEU A 87 -24.33 -11.99 -5.39
CA LEU A 87 -23.54 -11.71 -4.19
C LEU A 87 -22.73 -12.96 -3.79
N ALA A 88 -21.43 -12.87 -3.93
CA ALA A 88 -20.50 -13.88 -3.48
C ALA A 88 -20.12 -13.71 -1.99
N ARG A 89 -19.42 -14.69 -1.47
CA ARG A 89 -18.90 -14.68 -0.10
C ARG A 89 -17.40 -14.94 -0.10
N ILE A 90 -16.65 -14.05 0.51
CA ILE A 90 -15.21 -14.22 0.78
C ILE A 90 -15.07 -15.19 1.95
N VAL A 91 -14.43 -16.33 1.73
CA VAL A 91 -14.22 -17.38 2.75
C VAL A 91 -12.80 -17.40 3.30
N SER A 92 -11.81 -16.94 2.54
CA SER A 92 -10.43 -16.79 2.98
C SER A 92 -9.72 -15.66 2.23
N ILE A 93 -8.64 -15.17 2.83
CA ILE A 93 -7.67 -14.25 2.21
C ILE A 93 -6.38 -15.03 2.08
N GLU A 94 -5.78 -15.01 0.90
CA GLU A 94 -4.46 -15.59 0.67
C GLU A 94 -3.37 -14.87 1.47
N PRO A 95 -2.27 -15.53 1.83
CA PRO A 95 -1.15 -14.89 2.50
C PRO A 95 -0.65 -13.68 1.72
N ARG A 96 -0.63 -12.53 2.37
CA ARG A 96 -0.10 -11.30 1.76
C ARG A 96 1.42 -11.39 1.63
N ARG A 97 1.95 -10.99 0.46
CA ARG A 97 3.40 -10.85 0.23
C ARG A 97 3.97 -9.67 1.01
N ASN A 98 3.25 -8.56 0.98
CA ASN A 98 3.54 -7.31 1.66
C ASN A 98 2.25 -6.50 1.86
N SER A 99 2.34 -5.41 2.62
CA SER A 99 1.20 -4.51 2.80
C SER A 99 1.66 -3.11 3.23
N LEU A 100 0.85 -2.09 2.92
CA LEU A 100 1.07 -0.75 3.43
C LEU A 100 -0.01 -0.41 4.44
N SER A 101 0.42 0.12 5.58
CA SER A 101 -0.43 0.48 6.70
C SER A 101 -0.33 1.98 7.01
N ARG A 102 -1.39 2.54 7.60
CA ARG A 102 -1.36 3.88 8.17
C ARG A 102 -1.62 3.82 9.66
N THR A 103 -1.04 4.74 10.39
CA THR A 103 -1.39 4.97 11.78
C THR A 103 -2.80 5.58 11.83
N VAL A 104 -3.68 5.00 12.64
CA VAL A 104 -5.08 5.46 12.79
C VAL A 104 -5.18 6.44 13.95
N ASP A 105 -4.34 6.25 14.97
CA ASP A 105 -4.30 7.05 16.18
C ASP A 105 -2.85 7.06 16.71
N ASP A 106 -2.25 8.24 16.74
CA ASP A 106 -0.87 8.41 17.20
C ASP A 106 -0.71 8.02 18.69
N ALA A 107 -1.76 8.16 19.49
CA ALA A 107 -1.75 7.79 20.91
C ALA A 107 -1.83 6.27 21.12
N ALA A 108 -2.56 5.55 20.27
CA ALA A 108 -2.77 4.11 20.39
C ALA A 108 -1.75 3.26 19.62
N LYS A 109 -0.87 3.85 18.81
CA LYS A 109 0.04 3.15 17.85
C LYS A 109 -0.70 2.09 17.01
N MET A 110 -1.98 2.30 16.76
CA MET A 110 -2.83 1.35 16.07
C MET A 110 -2.71 1.57 14.56
N GLU A 111 -2.22 0.57 13.87
CA GLU A 111 -2.06 0.59 12.43
C GLU A 111 -3.18 -0.15 11.74
N ARG A 112 -3.59 0.39 10.63
CA ARG A 112 -4.58 -0.23 9.76
C ARG A 112 -3.98 -0.45 8.37
N THR A 113 -3.93 -1.70 7.94
CA THR A 113 -3.58 -2.05 6.57
C THR A 113 -4.55 -1.38 5.61
N ILE A 114 -4.03 -0.81 4.54
CA ILE A 114 -4.78 -0.07 3.53
C ILE A 114 -4.80 -0.82 2.21
N VAL A 115 -3.63 -1.32 1.80
CA VAL A 115 -3.40 -2.03 0.54
C VAL A 115 -2.45 -3.20 0.78
N ALA A 116 -2.53 -4.23 -0.06
CA ALA A 116 -1.72 -5.43 0.02
C ALA A 116 -1.23 -5.91 -1.36
N ASN A 117 -0.23 -6.81 -1.37
CA ASN A 117 0.29 -7.49 -2.55
C ASN A 117 0.81 -6.54 -3.64
N ILE A 118 1.60 -5.56 -3.23
CA ILE A 118 2.12 -4.48 -4.06
C ILE A 118 3.46 -4.90 -4.66
N ASP A 119 3.67 -4.63 -5.95
CA ASP A 119 4.96 -4.84 -6.63
C ASP A 119 5.80 -3.57 -6.62
N GLN A 120 5.15 -2.40 -6.78
CA GLN A 120 5.83 -1.10 -6.93
C GLN A 120 5.16 -0.01 -6.10
N LEU A 121 5.97 0.83 -5.44
CA LEU A 121 5.53 2.07 -4.81
C LEU A 121 5.98 3.25 -5.67
N VAL A 122 5.06 3.87 -6.39
CA VAL A 122 5.33 5.02 -7.25
C VAL A 122 5.19 6.30 -6.43
N ILE A 123 6.32 6.87 -6.04
CA ILE A 123 6.40 8.12 -5.29
C ILE A 123 6.32 9.27 -6.28
N VAL A 124 5.17 9.92 -6.34
CA VAL A 124 4.90 11.00 -7.29
C VAL A 124 5.26 12.35 -6.68
N VAL A 125 6.17 13.06 -7.32
CA VAL A 125 6.54 14.42 -6.97
C VAL A 125 6.37 15.32 -8.20
N ALA A 126 6.23 16.61 -8.03
CA ALA A 126 6.23 17.55 -9.14
C ALA A 126 7.59 18.25 -9.22
N ALA A 127 8.10 18.54 -10.42
CA ALA A 127 9.31 19.34 -10.59
C ALA A 127 9.14 20.74 -9.96
N ALA A 128 7.90 21.27 -10.05
CA ALA A 128 7.50 22.51 -9.37
C ALA A 128 5.99 22.47 -9.02
N ASN A 129 5.58 23.31 -8.06
CA ASN A 129 4.19 23.57 -7.68
C ASN A 129 3.34 22.28 -7.43
N PRO A 130 3.54 21.60 -6.29
CA PRO A 130 4.42 21.94 -5.17
C PRO A 130 5.85 21.46 -5.38
N GLU A 131 6.80 22.13 -4.74
CA GLU A 131 8.19 21.68 -4.71
C GLU A 131 8.32 20.32 -4.02
N PRO A 132 9.21 19.42 -4.51
CA PRO A 132 9.43 18.14 -3.91
C PRO A 132 10.11 18.30 -2.53
N ARG A 133 9.64 17.50 -1.57
CA ARG A 133 10.13 17.54 -0.19
C ARG A 133 10.90 16.24 0.12
N ARG A 134 12.19 16.34 0.43
CA ARG A 134 13.05 15.21 0.80
C ARG A 134 12.39 14.32 1.86
N GLY A 135 12.01 14.88 3.02
CA GLY A 135 11.46 14.10 4.12
C GLY A 135 10.17 13.34 3.79
N LEU A 136 9.41 13.74 2.77
CA LEU A 136 8.26 12.98 2.29
C LEU A 136 8.69 11.80 1.43
N ILE A 137 9.64 12.01 0.53
CA ILE A 137 10.21 10.96 -0.34
C ILE A 137 10.87 9.91 0.54
N ASP A 138 11.74 10.31 1.46
CA ASP A 138 12.47 9.43 2.35
C ASP A 138 11.53 8.55 3.18
N ARG A 139 10.43 9.13 3.69
CA ARG A 139 9.42 8.37 4.43
C ARG A 139 8.78 7.27 3.58
N PHE A 140 8.46 7.56 2.33
CA PHE A 140 7.90 6.54 1.44
C PHE A 140 8.94 5.48 1.07
N LEU A 141 10.21 5.86 0.90
CA LEU A 141 11.30 4.92 0.64
C LEU A 141 11.52 3.95 1.81
N VAL A 142 11.53 4.46 3.05
CA VAL A 142 11.63 3.62 4.24
C VAL A 142 10.52 2.57 4.27
N CYS A 143 9.27 2.96 3.99
CA CYS A 143 8.16 2.01 3.91
C CYS A 143 8.35 0.99 2.78
N ALA A 144 8.77 1.44 1.60
CA ALA A 144 8.98 0.57 0.46
C ALA A 144 10.07 -0.49 0.75
N PHE A 145 11.21 -0.06 1.27
CA PHE A 145 12.31 -0.96 1.60
C PHE A 145 11.95 -1.93 2.72
N HIS A 146 11.29 -1.45 3.77
CA HIS A 146 10.83 -2.32 4.84
C HIS A 146 9.88 -3.43 4.36
N GLU A 147 8.95 -3.10 3.49
CA GLU A 147 7.97 -4.05 2.95
C GLU A 147 8.47 -4.81 1.72
N ASN A 148 9.74 -4.62 1.33
CA ASN A 148 10.33 -5.21 0.12
C ASN A 148 9.51 -4.91 -1.15
N ILE A 149 9.09 -3.65 -1.29
CA ILE A 149 8.36 -3.12 -2.44
C ILE A 149 9.35 -2.29 -3.28
N LYS A 150 9.40 -2.50 -4.60
CA LYS A 150 10.27 -1.71 -5.49
C LYS A 150 9.82 -0.23 -5.49
N PRO A 151 10.63 0.73 -5.03
CA PRO A 151 10.30 2.14 -5.15
C PRO A 151 10.61 2.66 -6.56
N ILE A 152 9.75 3.59 -7.02
CA ILE A 152 9.94 4.35 -8.25
C ILE A 152 9.65 5.81 -7.91
N LEU A 153 10.56 6.72 -8.26
CA LEU A 153 10.36 8.16 -8.11
C LEU A 153 9.87 8.74 -9.44
N LEU A 154 8.61 9.15 -9.49
CA LEU A 154 8.00 9.72 -10.68
C LEU A 154 7.92 11.25 -10.56
N VAL A 155 8.70 11.95 -11.36
CA VAL A 155 8.74 13.42 -11.42
C VAL A 155 7.80 13.90 -12.51
N THR A 156 6.75 14.59 -12.11
CA THR A 156 5.75 15.18 -13.00
C THR A 156 6.02 16.64 -13.29
N LYS A 157 5.26 17.23 -14.22
CA LYS A 157 5.34 18.66 -14.58
C LYS A 157 6.73 19.09 -15.05
N THR A 158 7.44 18.21 -15.72
CA THR A 158 8.74 18.50 -16.33
C THR A 158 8.63 19.43 -17.56
N ASP A 159 7.40 19.73 -17.96
CA ASP A 159 7.06 20.80 -18.90
C ASP A 159 7.06 22.22 -18.27
N VAL A 160 7.01 22.28 -16.92
CA VAL A 160 6.94 23.54 -16.17
C VAL A 160 8.31 23.93 -15.58
N ALA A 161 9.10 22.96 -15.15
CA ALA A 161 10.42 23.15 -14.55
C ALA A 161 11.32 21.93 -14.78
N GLU A 162 12.63 22.14 -14.73
CA GLU A 162 13.62 21.08 -14.75
C GLU A 162 13.52 20.20 -13.49
N VAL A 163 13.99 18.96 -13.62
CA VAL A 163 14.06 18.04 -12.48
C VAL A 163 15.07 18.60 -11.47
N PRO A 164 14.67 18.82 -10.21
CA PRO A 164 15.60 19.28 -9.19
C PRO A 164 16.78 18.32 -8.98
N ASP A 165 18.01 18.83 -8.99
CA ASP A 165 19.26 18.04 -8.93
C ASP A 165 19.28 17.04 -7.76
N PHE A 166 18.77 17.44 -6.62
CA PHE A 166 18.78 16.59 -5.43
C PHE A 166 17.98 15.29 -5.59
N LEU A 167 17.07 15.19 -6.57
CA LEU A 167 16.33 13.97 -6.81
C LEU A 167 17.21 12.88 -7.39
N HIS A 168 18.29 13.22 -8.10
CA HIS A 168 19.26 12.25 -8.62
C HIS A 168 20.07 11.54 -7.51
N GLU A 169 20.12 12.13 -6.31
CA GLU A 169 20.75 11.44 -5.16
C GLU A 169 20.08 10.12 -4.81
N TYR A 170 18.79 9.97 -5.11
CA TYR A 170 18.05 8.72 -4.85
C TYR A 170 18.44 7.58 -5.79
N GLU A 171 19.06 7.85 -6.92
CA GLU A 171 19.61 6.81 -7.80
C GLU A 171 20.69 6.01 -7.10
N THR A 172 21.46 6.63 -6.19
CA THR A 172 22.46 5.96 -5.35
C THR A 172 21.84 4.91 -4.41
N LEU A 173 20.55 5.01 -4.13
CA LEU A 173 19.78 4.04 -3.35
C LEU A 173 19.14 2.96 -4.23
N GLY A 174 19.42 2.94 -5.53
CA GLY A 174 18.81 2.01 -6.48
C GLY A 174 17.34 2.37 -6.83
N VAL A 175 16.94 3.62 -6.57
CA VAL A 175 15.60 4.11 -6.93
C VAL A 175 15.58 4.51 -8.40
N GLU A 176 14.70 3.92 -9.17
CA GLU A 176 14.46 4.29 -10.57
C GLU A 176 13.73 5.63 -10.64
N ILE A 177 14.28 6.60 -11.39
CA ILE A 177 13.64 7.90 -11.62
C ILE A 177 12.99 7.91 -12.99
N ALA A 178 11.69 8.17 -13.00
CA ALA A 178 10.90 8.36 -14.21
C ALA A 178 10.38 9.80 -14.29
N THR A 179 10.18 10.33 -15.48
CA THR A 179 9.64 11.68 -15.71
C THR A 179 8.37 11.63 -16.53
N ALA A 180 7.44 12.57 -16.31
CA ALA A 180 6.24 12.68 -17.11
C ALA A 180 5.74 14.13 -17.22
N ALA A 181 5.57 14.59 -18.45
CA ALA A 181 4.99 15.88 -18.82
C ALA A 181 3.62 15.68 -19.49
N ILE A 182 2.60 15.36 -18.69
CA ILE A 182 1.27 14.94 -19.21
C ILE A 182 0.51 16.05 -19.93
N LYS A 183 0.92 17.31 -19.77
CA LYS A 183 0.28 18.48 -20.39
C LYS A 183 1.09 19.06 -21.55
N SER A 184 2.10 18.37 -22.02
CA SER A 184 2.99 18.78 -23.11
C SER A 184 2.84 17.93 -24.37
N ASP A 185 3.52 18.30 -25.43
CA ASP A 185 3.58 17.53 -26.68
C ASP A 185 4.26 16.16 -26.51
N SER A 186 5.08 15.98 -25.48
CA SER A 186 5.71 14.71 -25.13
C SER A 186 4.78 13.70 -24.44
N ARG A 187 3.53 14.08 -24.15
CA ARG A 187 2.56 13.29 -23.38
C ARG A 187 2.50 11.82 -23.78
N GLU A 188 2.35 11.55 -25.07
CA GLU A 188 2.19 10.17 -25.55
C GLU A 188 3.45 9.33 -25.30
N ALA A 189 4.63 9.89 -25.57
CA ALA A 189 5.90 9.23 -25.33
C ALA A 189 6.14 8.98 -23.85
N ASP A 190 5.82 9.93 -22.99
CA ASP A 190 5.98 9.81 -21.54
C ASP A 190 5.00 8.81 -20.95
N LEU A 191 3.74 8.80 -21.42
CA LEU A 191 2.76 7.79 -21.02
C LEU A 191 3.16 6.38 -21.48
N ALA A 192 3.72 6.23 -22.67
CA ALA A 192 4.22 4.93 -23.16
C ALA A 192 5.36 4.39 -22.29
N LYS A 193 6.31 5.25 -21.89
CA LYS A 193 7.40 4.89 -20.98
C LYS A 193 6.85 4.48 -19.61
N LEU A 194 5.94 5.30 -19.05
CA LEU A 194 5.34 5.02 -17.76
C LEU A 194 4.51 3.73 -17.79
N PHE A 195 3.76 3.50 -18.87
CA PHE A 195 3.02 2.26 -19.08
C PHE A 195 3.97 1.05 -19.07
N ALA A 196 5.10 1.13 -19.77
CA ALA A 196 6.09 0.04 -19.80
C ALA A 196 6.66 -0.30 -18.41
N ILE A 197 6.87 0.72 -17.55
CA ILE A 197 7.33 0.54 -16.17
C ILE A 197 6.26 -0.17 -15.30
N LEU A 198 4.98 0.17 -15.51
CA LEU A 198 3.88 -0.28 -14.66
C LEU A 198 3.21 -1.57 -15.15
N ASN A 199 3.39 -1.93 -16.41
CA ASN A 199 2.73 -3.07 -17.06
C ASN A 199 3.04 -4.39 -16.33
N GLY A 200 2.00 -5.20 -16.10
CA GLY A 200 2.09 -6.47 -15.41
C GLY A 200 2.40 -6.36 -13.90
N LYS A 201 2.32 -5.16 -13.31
CA LYS A 201 2.64 -4.88 -11.91
C LYS A 201 1.44 -4.28 -11.18
N THR A 202 1.35 -4.57 -9.88
CA THR A 202 0.45 -3.85 -8.97
C THR A 202 1.21 -2.67 -8.37
N SER A 203 0.85 -1.46 -8.81
CA SER A 203 1.55 -0.22 -8.48
C SER A 203 0.69 0.70 -7.62
N VAL A 204 1.19 1.12 -6.47
CA VAL A 204 0.52 2.10 -5.61
C VAL A 204 1.10 3.48 -5.86
N LEU A 205 0.26 4.46 -6.17
CA LEU A 205 0.66 5.85 -6.34
C LEU A 205 0.50 6.62 -5.04
N VAL A 206 1.61 7.21 -4.57
CA VAL A 206 1.67 8.05 -3.36
C VAL A 206 2.29 9.40 -3.66
N GLY A 207 2.08 10.38 -2.81
CA GLY A 207 2.66 11.72 -2.97
C GLY A 207 1.70 12.82 -2.54
N HIS A 208 2.21 14.04 -2.46
CA HIS A 208 1.48 15.22 -2.00
C HIS A 208 0.25 15.53 -2.88
N SER A 209 -0.69 16.31 -2.33
CA SER A 209 -1.80 16.85 -3.14
C SER A 209 -1.25 17.80 -4.22
N GLY A 210 -1.83 17.74 -5.41
CA GLY A 210 -1.45 18.64 -6.52
C GLY A 210 -0.21 18.22 -7.32
N VAL A 211 0.47 17.10 -7.00
CA VAL A 211 1.62 16.60 -7.78
C VAL A 211 1.23 15.92 -9.10
N GLY A 212 -0.05 15.75 -9.40
CA GLY A 212 -0.50 15.19 -10.69
C GLY A 212 -0.89 13.71 -10.66
N LYS A 213 -1.01 13.04 -9.50
CA LYS A 213 -1.43 11.63 -9.42
C LYS A 213 -2.71 11.33 -10.19
N SER A 214 -3.78 12.07 -9.92
CA SER A 214 -5.07 11.86 -10.60
C SER A 214 -4.98 12.10 -12.11
N THR A 215 -4.14 13.04 -12.55
CA THR A 215 -3.89 13.29 -13.98
C THR A 215 -3.25 12.07 -14.64
N ILE A 216 -2.27 11.46 -13.98
CA ILE A 216 -1.60 10.24 -14.46
C ILE A 216 -2.57 9.06 -14.48
N ILE A 217 -3.31 8.85 -13.38
CA ILE A 217 -4.29 7.76 -13.26
C ILE A 217 -5.34 7.86 -14.37
N ASN A 218 -5.89 9.06 -14.60
CA ASN A 218 -6.87 9.28 -15.66
C ASN A 218 -6.29 9.11 -17.07
N ALA A 219 -4.98 9.35 -17.25
CA ALA A 219 -4.32 9.18 -18.54
C ALA A 219 -3.97 7.72 -18.85
N LEU A 220 -3.63 6.93 -17.83
CA LEU A 220 -3.24 5.52 -17.96
C LEU A 220 -4.43 4.55 -17.83
N GLY A 221 -5.47 4.93 -17.11
CA GLY A 221 -6.63 4.09 -16.81
C GLY A 221 -7.90 4.55 -17.54
N PRO A 222 -7.99 4.46 -18.88
CA PRO A 222 -9.15 4.96 -19.65
C PRO A 222 -10.48 4.24 -19.32
N HIS A 223 -10.44 3.14 -18.57
CA HIS A 223 -11.60 2.34 -18.19
C HIS A 223 -11.89 2.34 -16.67
N ALA A 224 -11.39 3.34 -15.96
CA ALA A 224 -11.68 3.52 -14.53
C ALA A 224 -13.21 3.48 -14.24
N ASP A 225 -14.02 3.94 -15.18
CA ASP A 225 -15.49 3.98 -15.05
C ASP A 225 -16.12 2.58 -15.04
N ARG A 226 -15.50 1.57 -15.67
CA ARG A 226 -16.02 0.18 -15.66
C ARG A 226 -15.83 -0.54 -14.34
N VAL A 227 -14.71 -0.27 -13.65
CA VAL A 227 -14.38 -0.93 -12.37
C VAL A 227 -15.05 -0.22 -11.18
N THR A 228 -15.31 1.06 -11.32
CA THR A 228 -16.01 1.85 -10.29
C THR A 228 -17.52 1.69 -10.35
N GLY A 229 -18.07 1.02 -11.38
CA GLY A 229 -19.48 0.63 -11.53
C GLY A 229 -20.49 1.47 -10.74
N ASP A 230 -21.76 1.36 -10.90
CA ASP A 230 -22.89 2.08 -10.26
C ASP A 230 -22.77 2.59 -8.82
N VAL A 231 -21.64 2.36 -8.12
CA VAL A 231 -21.36 2.87 -6.78
C VAL A 231 -21.36 4.41 -6.74
N ASN A 232 -21.11 5.07 -7.87
CA ASN A 232 -21.09 6.55 -7.94
C ASN A 232 -22.44 7.19 -8.31
N ASP A 233 -23.33 6.46 -8.97
CA ASP A 233 -24.64 7.02 -9.38
C ASP A 233 -25.63 7.15 -8.22
N VAL A 234 -25.52 6.28 -7.20
CA VAL A 234 -26.41 6.31 -6.03
C VAL A 234 -26.06 7.43 -5.04
N THR A 235 -24.85 7.97 -5.04
CA THR A 235 -24.44 8.97 -4.03
C THR A 235 -24.29 10.39 -4.59
N GLY A 236 -24.32 10.60 -5.91
CA GLY A 236 -24.25 11.94 -6.53
C GLY A 236 -23.01 12.76 -6.13
N ARG A 237 -21.98 12.13 -5.54
CA ARG A 237 -20.77 12.81 -5.07
C ARG A 237 -19.59 12.51 -6.01
N GLY A 238 -19.09 13.57 -6.59
CA GLY A 238 -17.97 13.52 -7.52
C GLY A 238 -16.73 12.82 -6.96
N ARG A 239 -15.86 12.39 -7.85
CA ARG A 239 -14.60 11.59 -7.75
C ARG A 239 -13.65 11.86 -6.58
N HIS A 240 -13.89 12.83 -5.70
CA HIS A 240 -12.94 13.31 -4.69
C HIS A 240 -13.32 13.07 -3.22
N THR A 241 -14.34 12.25 -2.93
CA THR A 241 -14.82 12.05 -1.56
C THR A 241 -14.69 10.64 -1.00
N SER A 242 -14.21 9.65 -1.76
CA SER A 242 -13.92 8.33 -1.18
C SER A 242 -12.58 8.35 -0.47
N SER A 243 -12.60 8.06 0.83
CA SER A 243 -11.40 7.88 1.66
C SER A 243 -10.80 6.47 1.53
N SER A 244 -11.31 5.65 0.61
CA SER A 244 -10.93 4.26 0.41
C SER A 244 -10.02 4.11 -0.81
N ALA A 245 -9.04 3.21 -0.74
CA ALA A 245 -8.20 2.86 -1.88
C ALA A 245 -9.03 2.19 -2.98
N ILE A 246 -8.62 2.37 -4.24
CA ILE A 246 -9.25 1.77 -5.42
C ILE A 246 -8.16 1.24 -6.34
N ALA A 247 -8.28 -0.02 -6.78
CA ALA A 247 -7.43 -0.59 -7.82
C ALA A 247 -8.12 -0.43 -9.18
N LEU A 248 -7.40 0.16 -10.12
CA LEU A 248 -7.82 0.40 -11.49
C LEU A 248 -6.94 -0.42 -12.44
N PRO A 249 -7.52 -1.08 -13.46
CA PRO A 249 -6.73 -1.83 -14.43
C PRO A 249 -5.88 -0.87 -15.26
N LEU A 250 -4.65 -1.27 -15.55
CA LEU A 250 -3.75 -0.52 -16.43
C LEU A 250 -4.09 -0.75 -17.91
N ALA A 251 -4.62 -1.92 -18.25
CA ALA A 251 -5.01 -2.31 -19.60
C ALA A 251 -6.53 -2.34 -19.79
N THR A 252 -6.94 -2.51 -21.05
CA THR A 252 -8.35 -2.57 -21.44
C THR A 252 -9.05 -3.85 -21.01
N ASP A 253 -8.33 -4.94 -20.84
CA ASP A 253 -8.87 -6.17 -20.30
C ASP A 253 -8.74 -6.15 -18.76
N LEU A 254 -9.67 -6.82 -18.08
CA LEU A 254 -9.70 -6.88 -16.61
C LEU A 254 -8.88 -8.04 -16.06
N SER A 255 -7.97 -8.62 -16.85
CA SER A 255 -7.11 -9.70 -16.37
C SER A 255 -6.18 -9.18 -15.27
N PRO A 256 -6.12 -9.82 -14.12
CA PRO A 256 -5.19 -9.45 -13.04
C PRO A 256 -3.71 -9.45 -13.46
N SER A 257 -3.37 -10.17 -14.55
CA SER A 257 -2.00 -10.26 -15.08
C SER A 257 -1.54 -9.01 -15.84
N GLN A 258 -2.46 -8.11 -16.24
CA GLN A 258 -2.14 -6.93 -17.07
C GLN A 258 -1.62 -5.74 -16.26
N GLY A 259 -1.66 -5.79 -14.96
CA GLY A 259 -1.21 -4.72 -14.08
C GLY A 259 -2.33 -3.84 -13.54
N TRP A 260 -2.07 -3.28 -12.36
CA TRP A 260 -3.02 -2.49 -11.61
C TRP A 260 -2.39 -1.22 -11.05
N ILE A 261 -3.14 -0.14 -11.11
CA ILE A 261 -2.80 1.10 -10.41
C ILE A 261 -3.74 1.22 -9.22
N ILE A 262 -3.17 1.33 -8.03
CA ILE A 262 -3.95 1.57 -6.81
C ILE A 262 -3.84 3.05 -6.45
N ASP A 263 -4.97 3.75 -6.55
CA ASP A 263 -5.10 5.10 -6.00
C ASP A 263 -5.43 5.02 -4.51
N THR A 264 -4.72 5.81 -3.73
CA THR A 264 -4.86 5.86 -2.28
C THR A 264 -5.21 7.29 -1.83
N PRO A 265 -6.48 7.72 -1.99
CA PRO A 265 -6.88 9.08 -1.66
C PRO A 265 -6.58 9.41 -0.19
N GLY A 266 -5.96 10.57 0.05
CA GLY A 266 -5.74 11.06 1.42
C GLY A 266 -4.63 10.39 2.20
N ILE A 267 -3.86 9.46 1.63
CA ILE A 267 -2.67 8.92 2.29
C ILE A 267 -1.53 9.93 2.14
N ARG A 268 -1.30 10.69 3.21
CA ARG A 268 -0.20 11.67 3.29
C ARG A 268 1.06 11.07 3.91
N ALA A 269 0.92 9.99 4.67
CA ALA A 269 2.02 9.27 5.30
C ALA A 269 1.62 7.84 5.65
N PHE A 270 2.57 6.93 5.59
CA PHE A 270 2.45 5.60 6.18
C PHE A 270 2.95 5.61 7.63
N GLY A 271 2.48 4.65 8.44
CA GLY A 271 3.00 4.44 9.79
C GLY A 271 4.45 3.97 9.73
N LEU A 272 5.33 4.58 10.52
CA LEU A 272 6.74 4.20 10.62
C LEU A 272 7.06 3.53 11.97
N ALA A 273 6.11 3.48 12.89
CA ALA A 273 6.35 3.13 14.28
C ALA A 273 6.82 1.67 14.50
N HIS A 274 6.53 0.78 13.56
CA HIS A 274 6.83 -0.66 13.67
C HIS A 274 7.95 -1.13 12.74
N LEU A 275 8.59 -0.21 12.01
CA LEU A 275 9.61 -0.58 11.03
C LEU A 275 10.86 -1.17 11.71
N ASP A 276 11.39 -2.24 11.13
CA ASP A 276 12.65 -2.86 11.54
C ASP A 276 13.83 -2.28 10.75
N SER A 277 14.79 -1.68 11.45
CA SER A 277 16.01 -1.12 10.85
C SER A 277 16.79 -2.15 10.03
N ASN A 278 16.84 -3.40 10.48
CA ASN A 278 17.57 -4.44 9.75
C ASN A 278 16.94 -4.72 8.37
N ARG A 279 15.60 -4.65 8.26
CA ARG A 279 14.94 -4.82 6.97
C ARG A 279 15.19 -3.67 6.03
N ILE A 280 15.32 -2.44 6.55
CA ILE A 280 15.69 -1.28 5.75
C ILE A 280 17.12 -1.44 5.22
N VAL A 281 18.07 -1.82 6.09
CA VAL A 281 19.47 -2.08 5.68
C VAL A 281 19.56 -3.21 4.67
N ALA A 282 18.79 -4.30 4.86
CA ALA A 282 18.79 -5.46 3.96
C ALA A 282 18.29 -5.13 2.53
N ALA A 283 17.58 -4.02 2.34
CA ALA A 283 17.20 -3.56 1.02
C ALA A 283 18.39 -3.00 0.19
N PHE A 284 19.51 -2.73 0.84
CA PHE A 284 20.75 -2.25 0.22
C PHE A 284 21.80 -3.35 0.30
N GLU A 285 21.77 -4.29 -0.64
CA GLU A 285 22.54 -5.53 -0.62
C GLU A 285 24.05 -5.29 -0.38
N ASP A 286 24.63 -4.30 -1.06
CA ASP A 286 26.04 -3.91 -0.91
C ASP A 286 26.40 -3.39 0.50
N LEU A 287 25.52 -2.60 1.10
CA LEU A 287 25.69 -2.08 2.46
C LEU A 287 25.38 -3.16 3.51
N TYR A 288 24.38 -4.01 3.23
CA TYR A 288 24.02 -5.12 4.10
C TYR A 288 25.19 -6.07 4.33
N GLU A 289 25.91 -6.47 3.27
CA GLU A 289 27.10 -7.30 3.38
C GLU A 289 28.16 -6.68 4.30
N VAL A 290 28.41 -5.38 4.17
CA VAL A 290 29.36 -4.65 5.03
C VAL A 290 28.92 -4.64 6.48
N THR A 291 27.60 -4.45 6.71
CA THR A 291 27.05 -4.37 8.08
C THR A 291 27.15 -5.68 8.86
N GLN A 292 27.26 -6.83 8.19
CA GLN A 292 27.47 -8.13 8.85
C GLN A 292 28.79 -8.17 9.67
N SER A 293 29.73 -7.28 9.34
CA SER A 293 31.02 -7.15 10.06
C SER A 293 31.01 -6.06 11.15
N CYS A 294 29.87 -5.42 11.39
CA CYS A 294 29.70 -4.42 12.45
C CYS A 294 29.65 -5.08 13.83
N MET A 295 29.85 -4.27 14.87
CA MET A 295 29.62 -4.69 16.26
C MET A 295 28.14 -5.07 16.48
N SER A 296 27.89 -5.96 17.43
CA SER A 296 26.52 -6.29 17.85
C SER A 296 25.77 -5.02 18.26
N ASN A 297 24.52 -4.88 17.78
CA ASN A 297 23.64 -3.73 18.03
C ASN A 297 24.19 -2.39 17.50
N CYS A 298 24.98 -2.40 16.43
CA CYS A 298 25.42 -1.19 15.76
C CYS A 298 24.23 -0.43 15.18
N SER A 299 24.08 0.84 15.54
CA SER A 299 23.05 1.74 14.94
C SER A 299 23.47 2.25 13.57
N HIS A 300 24.68 1.91 13.14
CA HIS A 300 25.34 2.36 11.91
C HIS A 300 25.75 3.85 11.90
N HIS A 301 25.65 4.55 13.04
CA HIS A 301 26.09 5.93 13.25
C HIS A 301 27.41 6.02 14.03
N GLU A 302 27.85 4.94 14.67
CA GLU A 302 29.05 4.90 15.51
C GLU A 302 30.33 5.14 14.70
N VAL A 303 31.34 5.74 15.34
CA VAL A 303 32.66 5.99 14.74
C VAL A 303 33.30 4.68 14.27
N GLY A 304 33.14 3.57 15.01
CA GLY A 304 33.66 2.24 14.68
C GLY A 304 32.82 1.43 13.68
N CYS A 305 31.75 2.01 13.12
CA CYS A 305 30.91 1.33 12.14
C CYS A 305 31.67 1.00 10.86
N LYS A 306 31.52 -0.23 10.34
CA LYS A 306 32.20 -0.69 9.12
C LYS A 306 31.79 0.06 7.86
N LEU A 307 30.63 0.70 7.86
CA LEU A 307 30.22 1.57 6.77
C LEU A 307 31.14 2.78 6.60
N ASN A 308 31.77 3.29 7.69
CA ASN A 308 32.75 4.38 7.58
C ASN A 308 34.01 3.93 6.83
N GLU A 309 34.50 2.73 7.12
CA GLU A 309 35.64 2.14 6.44
C GLU A 309 35.35 1.84 4.96
N TRP A 310 34.13 1.38 4.67
CA TRP A 310 33.65 1.14 3.31
C TRP A 310 33.50 2.44 2.50
N ALA A 311 33.02 3.52 3.12
CA ALA A 311 32.88 4.85 2.50
C ALA A 311 34.23 5.55 2.26
N ALA A 312 35.25 5.22 3.03
CA ALA A 312 36.61 5.78 2.90
C ALA A 312 37.67 4.68 2.86
N PRO A 313 37.75 3.86 1.81
CA PRO A 313 38.68 2.74 1.71
C PRO A 313 40.11 3.26 1.74
N LYS A 314 40.94 2.65 2.62
CA LYS A 314 42.32 3.08 2.86
C LYS A 314 42.47 4.56 3.30
N GLY A 315 41.45 5.14 3.91
CA GLY A 315 41.42 6.55 4.36
C GLY A 315 41.21 7.58 3.26
N VAL A 316 40.89 7.16 2.04
CA VAL A 316 40.52 8.05 0.94
C VAL A 316 38.99 8.08 0.83
N VAL A 317 38.42 9.28 0.96
CA VAL A 317 36.95 9.43 0.85
C VAL A 317 36.50 9.16 -0.58
N ASP A 318 35.61 8.18 -0.71
CA ASP A 318 34.88 7.92 -1.95
C ASP A 318 33.52 8.67 -1.85
N ASN A 319 33.35 9.69 -2.69
CA ASN A 319 32.18 10.55 -2.62
C ASN A 319 30.86 9.82 -2.89
N GLU A 320 30.84 8.87 -3.82
CA GLU A 320 29.64 8.09 -4.16
C GLU A 320 29.26 7.15 -3.01
N ARG A 321 30.23 6.41 -2.47
CA ARG A 321 30.02 5.54 -1.31
C ARG A 321 29.61 6.32 -0.07
N SER A 322 30.24 7.49 0.15
CA SER A 322 29.91 8.36 1.28
C SER A 322 28.47 8.90 1.17
N ALA A 323 28.04 9.33 -0.01
CA ALA A 323 26.67 9.77 -0.26
C ALA A 323 25.67 8.63 -0.02
N ARG A 324 25.97 7.42 -0.47
CA ARG A 324 25.14 6.23 -0.26
C ARG A 324 24.99 5.87 1.23
N VAL A 325 26.06 5.90 1.99
CA VAL A 325 26.01 5.67 3.45
C VAL A 325 25.23 6.78 4.16
N ALA A 326 25.44 8.05 3.77
CA ALA A 326 24.70 9.17 4.33
C ALA A 326 23.18 9.04 4.07
N SER A 327 22.79 8.66 2.87
CA SER A 327 21.37 8.42 2.51
C SER A 327 20.77 7.29 3.35
N LEU A 328 21.44 6.15 3.50
CA LEU A 328 20.97 5.07 4.38
C LEU A 328 20.78 5.57 5.82
N ARG A 329 21.75 6.30 6.37
CA ARG A 329 21.67 6.85 7.73
C ARG A 329 20.48 7.78 7.90
N SER A 330 20.25 8.65 6.95
CA SER A 330 19.07 9.54 6.94
C SER A 330 17.76 8.75 7.01
N LEU A 331 17.65 7.62 6.28
CA LEU A 331 16.46 6.76 6.35
C LEU A 331 16.31 6.08 7.72
N LEU A 332 17.41 5.65 8.34
CA LEU A 332 17.39 5.03 9.67
C LEU A 332 17.00 6.05 10.77
N GLU A 333 17.50 7.29 10.67
CA GLU A 333 17.14 8.39 11.60
C GLU A 333 15.66 8.74 11.53
N LEU A 334 15.06 8.73 10.34
CA LEU A 334 13.63 8.99 10.16
C LEU A 334 12.74 7.98 10.88
N LYS A 335 13.16 6.73 10.97
CA LYS A 335 12.46 5.70 11.72
C LYS A 335 12.45 6.01 13.22
N ASP A 336 13.59 6.48 13.75
CA ASP A 336 13.79 6.70 15.19
C ASP A 336 13.23 8.07 15.63
N SER A 337 13.15 9.02 14.72
CA SER A 337 12.52 10.31 14.98
C SER A 337 11.00 10.18 14.88
N ASN A 338 10.32 10.47 16.00
CA ASN A 338 8.86 10.64 16.00
C ASN A 338 8.54 11.82 15.07
N PRO A 339 7.88 11.62 13.92
CA PRO A 339 7.73 12.69 12.96
C PRO A 339 6.86 13.78 13.55
N PRO A 340 7.23 15.07 13.35
CA PRO A 340 6.31 16.16 13.66
C PRO A 340 5.03 15.97 12.82
N ALA A 341 3.89 16.26 13.40
CA ALA A 341 2.61 16.30 12.70
C ALA A 341 2.81 17.18 11.43
N LEU A 342 2.48 16.61 10.28
CA LEU A 342 2.48 17.37 9.03
C LEU A 342 1.19 18.18 9.00
N ASP A 343 1.29 19.49 9.31
CA ASP A 343 0.25 20.48 9.07
C ASP A 343 -0.09 20.61 7.57
#